data_80a50ca4e452050f4247c7fd80b8663d
#
_entry.id   80a50ca4e452050f4247c7fd80b8663d
#
_cell.length_a   1.000
_cell.length_b   1.000
_cell.length_c   1.000
_cell.angle_alpha   90.00
_cell.angle_beta   90.00
_cell.angle_gamma   90.00
#
_symmetry.space_group_name_H-M   'P 1'
#
loop_
_entity.id
_entity.type
_entity.pdbx_description
1 polymer ?
#
loop_
_entity_poly.entity_id
_entity_poly.type
_entity_poly.pdbx_seq_one_letter_code
_entity_poly.pdbx_strand_id
1 'polypeptide(L)'
;MTAVTTAVTAYIAIGSNLGDAQDHVLYALRKLDQLASTRLLAQSSLFRTAPIDSSGDDYINAVASVSTSLSAEELLQALLALEQTRGRERPYFLSLIHI
;
A
#
# COMPACT_ATOMS: atom_id res chain seq x y z
N MET A 1 26.70 -21.61 -6.06
CA MET A 1 25.73 -21.11 -7.04
C MET A 1 24.72 -20.19 -6.38
N THR A 2 24.50 -19.05 -6.97
CA THR A 2 23.59 -18.08 -6.43
C THR A 2 22.16 -18.41 -6.89
N ALA A 3 21.21 -18.45 -5.97
CA ALA A 3 19.83 -18.62 -6.34
C ALA A 3 19.34 -17.40 -7.12
N VAL A 4 18.60 -17.65 -8.19
CA VAL A 4 17.95 -16.58 -8.94
C VAL A 4 16.55 -16.37 -8.37
N THR A 5 16.32 -15.20 -7.82
CA THR A 5 15.00 -14.83 -7.30
C THR A 5 14.25 -14.08 -8.38
N THR A 6 13.11 -14.65 -8.82
CA THR A 6 12.29 -14.03 -9.84
C THR A 6 11.36 -13.01 -9.21
N ALA A 7 11.43 -11.78 -9.70
CA ALA A 7 10.50 -10.75 -9.29
C ALA A 7 9.15 -10.98 -9.95
N VAL A 8 8.07 -10.69 -9.22
CA VAL A 8 6.71 -10.75 -9.74
C VAL A 8 6.04 -9.40 -9.54
N THR A 9 4.98 -9.16 -10.31
CA THR A 9 4.20 -7.95 -10.15
C THR A 9 3.07 -8.20 -9.15
N ALA A 10 2.98 -7.33 -8.15
CA ALA A 10 1.90 -7.36 -7.17
C ALA A 10 1.12 -6.05 -7.24
N TYR A 11 -0.19 -6.13 -6.97
CA TYR A 11 -1.07 -4.97 -6.95
C TYR A 11 -1.51 -4.70 -5.51
N ILE A 12 -1.41 -3.45 -5.10
CA ILE A 12 -1.67 -3.05 -3.72
C ILE A 12 -2.70 -1.91 -3.75
N ALA A 13 -3.78 -2.08 -2.99
CA ALA A 13 -4.77 -1.03 -2.79
C ALA A 13 -4.40 -0.27 -1.52
N ILE A 14 -4.56 1.06 -1.56
CA ILE A 14 -4.24 1.95 -0.46
C ILE A 14 -5.47 2.82 -0.23
N GLY A 15 -5.85 2.98 1.04
CA GLY A 15 -6.98 3.84 1.38
C GLY A 15 -6.81 4.49 2.74
N SER A 16 -7.34 5.68 2.88
CA SER A 16 -7.37 6.41 4.15
C SER A 16 -8.57 7.35 4.21
N ASN A 17 -9.18 7.48 5.38
CA ASN A 17 -10.20 8.49 5.65
C ASN A 17 -9.96 9.23 6.96
N LEU A 18 -8.76 9.14 7.51
CA LEU A 18 -8.40 9.77 8.78
C LEU A 18 -7.50 10.98 8.56
N GLY A 19 -7.82 12.08 9.25
CA GLY A 19 -6.99 13.27 9.25
C GLY A 19 -6.70 13.79 7.83
N ASP A 20 -5.45 14.01 7.50
CA ASP A 20 -5.04 14.36 6.14
C ASP A 20 -4.89 13.08 5.30
N ALA A 21 -6.04 12.56 4.84
CA ALA A 21 -6.10 11.29 4.13
C ALA A 21 -5.23 11.30 2.88
N GLN A 22 -5.20 12.40 2.14
CA GLN A 22 -4.38 12.51 0.95
C GLN A 22 -2.90 12.36 1.28
N ASP A 23 -2.44 13.01 2.35
CA ASP A 23 -1.04 12.91 2.77
C ASP A 23 -0.70 11.49 3.21
N HIS A 24 -1.61 10.81 3.91
CA HIS A 24 -1.39 9.43 4.32
C HIS A 24 -1.23 8.49 3.13
N VAL A 25 -2.05 8.66 2.10
CA VAL A 25 -1.96 7.84 0.88
C VAL A 25 -0.66 8.12 0.14
N LEU A 26 -0.28 9.38 0.00
CA LEU A 26 0.99 9.75 -0.65
C LEU A 26 2.20 9.21 0.12
N TYR A 27 2.15 9.26 1.45
CA TYR A 27 3.18 8.68 2.29
C TYR A 27 3.33 7.18 2.04
N ALA A 28 2.20 6.46 2.01
CA ALA A 28 2.22 5.02 1.77
C ALA A 28 2.81 4.69 0.41
N LEU A 29 2.44 5.44 -0.63
CA LEU A 29 2.99 5.24 -1.97
C LEU A 29 4.51 5.40 -1.99
N ARG A 30 5.04 6.44 -1.31
CA ARG A 30 6.48 6.63 -1.24
C ARG A 30 7.18 5.48 -0.51
N LYS A 31 6.55 4.97 0.56
CA LYS A 31 7.13 3.88 1.34
C LYS A 31 7.13 2.55 0.60
N LEU A 32 6.16 2.33 -0.28
CA LEU A 32 6.16 1.10 -1.10
C LEU A 32 7.42 0.99 -1.93
N ASP A 33 7.92 2.10 -2.47
CA ASP A 33 9.14 2.09 -3.28
C ASP A 33 10.41 1.90 -2.45
N GLN A 34 10.28 1.95 -1.14
CA GLN A 34 11.40 1.78 -0.21
C GLN A 34 11.42 0.41 0.46
N LEU A 35 10.42 -0.44 0.21
CA LEU A 35 10.40 -1.78 0.78
C LEU A 35 11.54 -2.61 0.22
N ALA A 36 12.09 -3.50 1.07
CA ALA A 36 13.17 -4.39 0.66
C ALA A 36 12.75 -5.24 -0.53
N SER A 37 13.63 -5.40 -1.49
CA SER A 37 13.43 -6.27 -2.67
C SER A 37 12.18 -5.92 -3.47
N THR A 38 11.76 -4.67 -3.43
CA THR A 38 10.50 -4.21 -4.02
C THR A 38 10.71 -2.85 -4.69
N ARG A 39 10.08 -2.67 -5.83
CA ARG A 39 10.16 -1.42 -6.59
C ARG A 39 8.76 -1.03 -7.06
N LEU A 40 8.40 0.23 -6.87
CA LEU A 40 7.16 0.78 -7.39
C LEU A 40 7.25 0.89 -8.91
N LEU A 41 6.29 0.28 -9.61
CA LEU A 41 6.24 0.31 -11.08
C LEU A 41 5.33 1.41 -11.58
N ALA A 42 4.14 1.50 -10.99
CA ALA A 42 3.13 2.47 -11.41
C ALA A 42 2.16 2.70 -10.26
N GLN A 43 1.48 3.84 -10.32
CA GLN A 43 0.43 4.16 -9.36
C GLN A 43 -0.71 4.86 -10.07
N SER A 44 -1.93 4.63 -9.59
CA SER A 44 -3.09 5.35 -10.10
C SER A 44 -3.07 6.79 -9.60
N SER A 45 -3.91 7.64 -10.20
CA SER A 45 -4.25 8.90 -9.57
C SER A 45 -4.99 8.61 -8.26
N LEU A 46 -5.01 9.59 -7.37
CA LEU A 46 -5.83 9.49 -6.16
C LEU A 46 -7.30 9.65 -6.54
N PHE A 47 -8.18 8.89 -5.88
CA PHE A 47 -9.61 9.01 -6.13
C PHE A 47 -10.36 8.90 -4.81
N ARG A 48 -11.56 9.49 -4.78
CA ARG A 48 -12.37 9.61 -3.58
C ARG A 48 -13.53 8.63 -3.64
N THR A 49 -13.79 7.94 -2.53
CA THR A 49 -14.97 7.07 -2.42
C THR A 49 -15.69 7.35 -1.11
N ALA A 50 -17.03 7.22 -1.14
CA ALA A 50 -17.85 7.35 0.06
C ALA A 50 -17.68 6.11 0.94
N PRO A 51 -17.77 6.26 2.28
CA PRO A 51 -17.74 5.11 3.17
C PRO A 51 -18.97 4.23 2.95
N ILE A 52 -18.79 2.91 3.07
CA ILE A 52 -19.87 1.94 2.81
C ILE A 52 -21.02 2.13 3.77
N ASP A 53 -20.74 2.39 5.04
CA ASP A 53 -21.77 2.52 6.08
C ASP A 53 -22.19 3.98 6.32
N SER A 54 -21.88 4.86 5.41
CA SER A 54 -22.32 6.26 5.38
C SER A 54 -21.93 7.09 6.60
N SER A 55 -21.11 6.61 7.50
CA SER A 55 -20.60 7.40 8.62
C SER A 55 -19.12 7.68 8.42
N GLY A 56 -18.71 8.90 8.77
CA GLY A 56 -17.32 9.32 8.65
C GLY A 56 -17.03 9.99 7.30
N ASP A 57 -15.77 10.36 7.13
CA ASP A 57 -15.31 11.07 5.95
C ASP A 57 -15.12 10.12 4.77
N ASP A 58 -15.13 10.69 3.56
CA ASP A 58 -14.81 9.95 2.36
C ASP A 58 -13.39 9.41 2.43
N TYR A 59 -13.18 8.28 1.75
CA TYR A 59 -11.84 7.70 1.59
C TYR A 59 -11.12 8.36 0.42
N ILE A 60 -9.82 8.54 0.59
CA ILE A 60 -8.89 8.79 -0.52
C ILE A 60 -8.19 7.47 -0.80
N ASN A 61 -8.18 7.08 -2.06
CA ASN A 61 -7.69 5.77 -2.48
C ASN A 61 -6.67 5.89 -3.60
N ALA A 62 -5.83 4.87 -3.72
CA ALA A 62 -4.96 4.67 -4.87
C ALA A 62 -4.71 3.18 -5.04
N VAL A 63 -4.27 2.80 -6.23
CA VAL A 63 -3.78 1.44 -6.50
C VAL A 63 -2.37 1.58 -7.04
N ALA A 64 -1.48 0.73 -6.56
CA ALA A 64 -0.09 0.70 -7.01
C ALA A 64 0.26 -0.68 -7.53
N SER A 65 1.14 -0.73 -8.51
CA SER A 65 1.79 -1.97 -8.90
C SER A 65 3.26 -1.92 -8.50
N VAL A 66 3.75 -3.02 -7.98
CA VAL A 66 5.15 -3.16 -7.57
C VAL A 66 5.75 -4.39 -8.21
N SER A 67 7.07 -4.33 -8.45
CA SER A 67 7.86 -5.51 -8.76
C SER A 67 8.53 -5.95 -7.46
N THR A 68 8.33 -7.19 -7.06
CA THR A 68 8.87 -7.67 -5.78
C THR A 68 9.38 -9.09 -5.91
N SER A 69 10.48 -9.37 -5.21
CA SER A 69 10.97 -10.73 -5.03
C SER A 69 10.60 -11.31 -3.67
N LEU A 70 9.86 -10.56 -2.86
CA LEU A 70 9.29 -11.08 -1.63
C LEU A 70 8.19 -12.08 -1.95
N SER A 71 8.03 -13.08 -1.09
CA SER A 71 6.86 -13.97 -1.18
C SER A 71 5.60 -13.18 -0.83
N ALA A 72 4.43 -13.72 -1.15
CA ALA A 72 3.16 -13.09 -0.78
C ALA A 72 3.08 -12.86 0.72
N GLU A 73 3.51 -13.83 1.53
CA GLU A 73 3.50 -13.72 2.98
C GLU A 73 4.46 -12.64 3.47
N GLU A 74 5.68 -12.60 2.94
CA GLU A 74 6.66 -11.58 3.29
C GLU A 74 6.16 -10.18 2.92
N LEU A 75 5.57 -10.05 1.73
CA LEU A 75 5.02 -8.76 1.30
C LEU A 75 3.87 -8.32 2.21
N LEU A 76 2.97 -9.23 2.56
CA LEU A 76 1.87 -8.92 3.48
C LEU A 76 2.41 -8.44 4.83
N GLN A 77 3.43 -9.10 5.38
CA GLN A 77 4.03 -8.68 6.65
C GLN A 77 4.66 -7.29 6.53
N ALA A 78 5.31 -7.00 5.41
CA ALA A 78 5.90 -5.68 5.17
C ALA A 78 4.81 -4.60 5.10
N LEU A 79 3.67 -4.87 4.45
CA LEU A 79 2.56 -3.94 4.38
C LEU A 79 1.93 -3.69 5.74
N LEU A 80 1.77 -4.73 6.56
CA LEU A 80 1.23 -4.58 7.92
C LEU A 80 2.16 -3.73 8.80
N ALA A 81 3.47 -3.94 8.69
CA ALA A 81 4.44 -3.13 9.40
C ALA A 81 4.37 -1.67 8.95
N LEU A 82 4.21 -1.44 7.65
CA LEU A 82 4.12 -0.10 7.09
C LEU A 82 2.89 0.65 7.60
N GLU A 83 1.75 -0.02 7.74
CA GLU A 83 0.53 0.60 8.26
C GLU A 83 0.71 1.18 9.67
N GLN A 84 1.67 0.69 10.43
CA GLN A 84 1.90 1.11 11.80
C GLN A 84 2.94 2.21 11.96
N THR A 85 3.51 2.70 10.86
CA THR A 85 4.64 3.63 10.95
C THR A 85 4.26 5.08 11.24
N ARG A 86 3.00 5.46 11.14
CA ARG A 86 2.56 6.86 11.32
C ARG A 86 1.73 7.09 12.58
N GLY A 87 1.87 6.27 13.59
CA GLY A 87 1.19 6.50 14.85
C GLY A 87 0.43 5.28 15.35
N ARG A 88 -0.33 5.49 16.44
CA ARG A 88 -1.04 4.41 17.12
C ARG A 88 -2.27 3.96 16.36
N GLU A 89 -2.95 4.89 15.69
CA GLU A 89 -4.06 4.57 14.83
C GLU A 89 -3.53 4.25 13.46
N ARG A 90 -4.18 3.34 12.77
CA ARG A 90 -3.80 2.98 11.41
C ARG A 90 -4.38 4.02 10.47
N PRO A 91 -3.59 5.04 10.07
CA PRO A 91 -4.13 6.17 9.30
C PRO A 91 -4.44 5.81 7.86
N TYR A 92 -4.04 4.64 7.40
CA TYR A 92 -4.34 4.14 6.07
C TYR A 92 -4.37 2.62 6.08
N PHE A 93 -4.95 2.05 5.02
CA PHE A 93 -5.01 0.60 4.80
C PHE A 93 -4.20 0.24 3.57
N LEU A 94 -3.50 -0.88 3.66
CA LEU A 94 -2.82 -1.49 2.54
C LEU A 94 -3.38 -2.90 2.36
N SER A 95 -3.81 -3.21 1.14
CA SER A 95 -4.36 -4.52 0.83
C SER A 95 -3.64 -5.08 -0.39
N LEU A 96 -3.22 -6.33 -0.27
CA LEU A 96 -2.64 -7.05 -1.37
C LEU A 96 -3.78 -7.58 -2.25
N ILE A 97 -3.86 -7.10 -3.49
CA ILE A 97 -4.94 -7.46 -4.39
C ILE A 97 -4.58 -8.69 -5.20
N HIS A 98 -3.35 -8.70 -5.74
CA HIS A 98 -2.92 -9.74 -6.65
C HIS A 98 -1.40 -9.80 -6.74
N ILE A 99 -0.88 -10.98 -6.83
CA ILE A 99 0.52 -11.25 -7.13
C ILE A 99 0.61 -12.09 -8.40
#